data_18938361876287abb7d7defbdc27efc6
#
_entry.id   18938361876287abb7d7defbdc27efc6
#
_cell.length_a   1.000
_cell.length_b   1.000
_cell.length_c   1.000
_cell.angle_alpha   90.00
_cell.angle_beta   90.00
_cell.angle_gamma   90.00
#
_symmetry.space_group_name_H-M   'P 1'
#
loop_
_entity.id
_entity.type
_entity.pdbx_description
1 polymer ?
#
loop_
_entity_poly.entity_id
_entity_poly.type
_entity_poly.pdbx_seq_one_letter_code
_entity_poly.pdbx_strand_id
1 'polypeptide(L)'
;MTATLGGAVSELTYPEVGATRGGSLPAGYHHLRHRFALAAGSFPVAAEAVLSWRLHRAAGVRMRTDAARAAPGVRVTPGLGVGPLRVWGPCEVVWVVDDEREAGFGYGTLPGHPERGEEAFLVRRDADDAVSFEVTAFSRPDRWFMAAAGPAGRAVQHGYARWLAHTLRRLVR
;
A
#
# COMPACT_ATOMS: atom_id res chain seq x y z
N MET A 1 -33.47 -25.99 -0.15
CA MET A 1 -32.91 -25.06 -1.14
C MET A 1 -31.80 -24.30 -0.46
N THR A 2 -30.58 -24.80 -0.60
CA THR A 2 -29.37 -24.21 -0.01
C THR A 2 -28.76 -23.25 -1.03
N ALA A 3 -28.82 -21.95 -0.74
CA ALA A 3 -28.17 -20.94 -1.57
C ALA A 3 -26.66 -21.04 -1.34
N THR A 4 -25.94 -21.57 -2.30
CA THR A 4 -24.48 -21.50 -2.37
C THR A 4 -24.10 -20.05 -2.65
N LEU A 5 -23.62 -19.34 -1.62
CA LEU A 5 -22.93 -18.08 -1.80
C LEU A 5 -21.63 -18.39 -2.56
N GLY A 6 -21.61 -18.12 -3.84
CA GLY A 6 -20.41 -18.15 -4.66
C GLY A 6 -19.43 -17.11 -4.13
N GLY A 7 -18.48 -17.54 -3.31
CA GLY A 7 -17.34 -16.71 -2.97
C GLY A 7 -16.61 -16.38 -4.26
N ALA A 8 -16.50 -15.10 -4.59
CA ALA A 8 -15.65 -14.64 -5.68
C ALA A 8 -14.24 -15.17 -5.40
N VAL A 9 -13.71 -16.00 -6.30
CA VAL A 9 -12.34 -16.48 -6.22
C VAL A 9 -11.45 -15.23 -6.28
N SER A 10 -10.68 -14.99 -5.22
CA SER A 10 -9.74 -13.88 -5.21
C SER A 10 -8.76 -14.05 -6.37
N GLU A 11 -8.70 -13.05 -7.24
CA GLU A 11 -7.75 -13.02 -8.37
C GLU A 11 -6.34 -12.58 -7.92
N LEU A 12 -6.08 -12.48 -6.61
CA LEU A 12 -4.77 -12.10 -6.07
C LEU A 12 -3.68 -13.08 -6.52
N THR A 13 -2.51 -12.55 -6.84
CA THR A 13 -1.40 -13.31 -7.42
C THR A 13 -0.53 -14.05 -6.39
N TYR A 14 -0.87 -13.96 -5.12
CA TYR A 14 -0.16 -14.56 -3.98
C TYR A 14 -1.17 -15.12 -2.95
N PRO A 15 -0.81 -16.16 -2.17
CA PRO A 15 -1.73 -16.82 -1.25
C PRO A 15 -1.81 -16.19 0.17
N GLU A 16 -0.79 -15.43 0.59
CA GLU A 16 -0.65 -14.92 1.98
C GLU A 16 -1.40 -13.59 2.19
N VAL A 17 -2.67 -13.58 1.78
CA VAL A 17 -3.53 -12.38 1.80
C VAL A 17 -3.71 -11.85 3.22
N GLY A 18 -3.48 -10.55 3.42
CA GLY A 18 -3.59 -9.88 4.70
C GLY A 18 -2.33 -9.95 5.58
N ALA A 19 -1.24 -10.58 5.10
CA ALA A 19 -0.05 -10.76 5.92
C ALA A 19 0.65 -9.44 6.30
N THR A 20 0.44 -8.35 5.56
CA THR A 20 0.94 -7.02 5.96
C THR A 20 0.23 -6.44 7.19
N ARG A 21 -0.96 -6.95 7.53
CA ARG A 21 -1.69 -6.58 8.76
C ARG A 21 -1.14 -7.30 9.98
N GLY A 22 -0.59 -8.49 9.78
CA GLY A 22 -0.01 -9.33 10.84
C GLY A 22 1.42 -8.93 11.21
N GLY A 23 1.95 -9.54 12.28
CA GLY A 23 3.30 -9.27 12.78
C GLY A 23 4.43 -9.83 11.90
N SER A 24 4.22 -10.99 11.27
CA SER A 24 5.24 -11.71 10.49
C SER A 24 4.93 -11.66 9.01
N LEU A 25 5.92 -11.29 8.21
CA LEU A 25 5.82 -11.35 6.75
C LEU A 25 6.21 -12.74 6.24
N PRO A 26 5.60 -13.23 5.15
CA PRO A 26 5.84 -14.57 4.64
C PRO A 26 7.26 -14.75 4.10
N ALA A 27 7.82 -15.93 4.29
CA ALA A 27 9.13 -16.32 3.74
C ALA A 27 9.12 -16.38 2.19
N GLY A 28 10.27 -16.22 1.56
CA GLY A 28 10.40 -16.29 0.11
C GLY A 28 10.06 -15.02 -0.67
N TYR A 29 9.83 -13.92 0.03
CA TYR A 29 9.63 -12.59 -0.53
C TYR A 29 10.70 -11.62 -0.04
N HIS A 30 10.89 -10.53 -0.76
CA HIS A 30 11.59 -9.36 -0.24
C HIS A 30 10.65 -8.61 0.71
N HIS A 31 11.19 -8.19 1.85
CA HIS A 31 10.44 -7.47 2.87
C HIS A 31 10.88 -6.00 2.91
N LEU A 32 9.89 -5.12 3.01
CA LEU A 32 10.09 -3.70 3.28
C LEU A 32 9.31 -3.33 4.54
N ARG A 33 9.98 -2.69 5.49
CA ARG A 33 9.35 -2.09 6.66
C ARG A 33 9.98 -0.74 6.94
N HIS A 34 9.18 0.29 6.96
CA HIS A 34 9.57 1.63 7.34
C HIS A 34 8.56 2.23 8.28
N ARG A 35 9.06 2.92 9.29
CA ARG A 35 8.26 3.75 10.20
C ARG A 35 8.85 5.16 10.22
N PHE A 36 8.00 6.16 10.05
CA PHE A 36 8.39 7.56 9.98
C PHE A 36 7.57 8.37 10.98
N ALA A 37 8.21 9.12 11.85
CA ALA A 37 7.53 10.04 12.76
C ALA A 37 6.82 11.15 11.97
N LEU A 38 5.62 11.51 12.41
CA LEU A 38 4.84 12.65 11.96
C LEU A 38 4.71 13.67 13.08
N ALA A 39 4.17 14.85 12.78
CA ALA A 39 3.89 15.87 13.78
C ALA A 39 2.82 15.39 14.77
N ALA A 40 2.94 15.78 16.04
CA ALA A 40 1.90 15.52 17.03
C ALA A 40 0.57 16.14 16.57
N GLY A 41 -0.55 15.48 16.86
CA GLY A 41 -1.88 15.93 16.46
C GLY A 41 -2.23 15.76 14.98
N SER A 42 -1.28 15.27 14.14
CA SER A 42 -1.51 15.13 12.70
C SER A 42 -2.33 13.89 12.30
N PHE A 43 -2.67 13.01 13.24
CA PHE A 43 -3.31 11.73 12.95
C PHE A 43 -4.57 11.87 12.06
N PRO A 44 -5.56 12.74 12.35
CA PRO A 44 -6.78 12.79 11.54
C PRO A 44 -6.51 13.18 10.08
N VAL A 45 -5.61 14.15 9.86
CA VAL A 45 -5.27 14.63 8.51
C VAL A 45 -4.47 13.57 7.75
N ALA A 46 -3.54 12.90 8.44
CA ALA A 46 -2.72 11.83 7.85
C ALA A 46 -3.58 10.60 7.51
N ALA A 47 -4.48 10.21 8.40
CA ALA A 47 -5.43 9.12 8.21
C ALA A 47 -6.30 9.34 6.96
N GLU A 48 -6.92 10.52 6.87
CA GLU A 48 -7.73 10.87 5.70
C GLU A 48 -6.89 10.92 4.41
N ALA A 49 -5.68 11.46 4.46
CA ALA A 49 -4.81 11.53 3.29
C ALA A 49 -4.41 10.14 2.76
N VAL A 50 -4.21 9.16 3.66
CA VAL A 50 -3.92 7.78 3.29
C VAL A 50 -5.17 7.11 2.71
N LEU A 51 -6.28 7.11 3.43
CA LEU A 51 -7.49 6.38 3.06
C LEU A 51 -8.18 6.92 1.80
N SER A 52 -8.07 8.22 1.50
CA SER A 52 -8.68 8.87 0.32
C SER A 52 -7.78 8.92 -0.91
N TRP A 53 -6.66 8.18 -0.93
CA TRP A 53 -5.65 8.21 -2.01
C TRP A 53 -4.92 9.56 -2.17
N ARG A 54 -5.23 10.55 -1.33
CA ARG A 54 -4.66 11.91 -1.41
C ARG A 54 -3.14 11.90 -1.27
N LEU A 55 -2.61 11.05 -0.38
CA LEU A 55 -1.17 10.86 -0.22
C LEU A 55 -0.52 10.44 -1.53
N HIS A 56 -1.03 9.38 -2.16
CA HIS A 56 -0.49 8.83 -3.41
C HIS A 56 -0.56 9.85 -4.54
N ARG A 57 -1.72 10.52 -4.69
CA ARG A 57 -1.89 11.57 -5.70
C ARG A 57 -0.95 12.75 -5.48
N ALA A 58 -0.76 13.20 -4.24
CA ALA A 58 0.17 14.28 -3.88
C ALA A 58 1.64 13.89 -4.10
N ALA A 59 1.96 12.60 -3.99
CA ALA A 59 3.28 12.06 -4.33
C ALA A 59 3.51 11.87 -5.84
N GLY A 60 2.54 12.25 -6.69
CA GLY A 60 2.65 12.13 -8.15
C GLY A 60 2.25 10.75 -8.71
N VAL A 61 1.77 9.85 -7.87
CA VAL A 61 1.23 8.57 -8.30
C VAL A 61 -0.14 8.78 -8.92
N ARG A 62 -0.33 8.32 -10.15
CA ARG A 62 -1.65 8.31 -10.76
C ARG A 62 -2.46 7.14 -10.21
N MET A 63 -3.61 7.42 -9.60
CA MET A 63 -4.51 6.42 -9.03
C MET A 63 -5.73 6.27 -9.95
N ARG A 64 -5.87 5.12 -10.61
CA ARG A 64 -7.08 4.74 -11.35
C ARG A 64 -7.95 3.90 -10.43
N THR A 65 -9.07 4.46 -10.01
CA THR A 65 -10.08 3.82 -9.18
C THR A 65 -11.35 4.67 -9.21
N ASP A 66 -12.50 4.04 -9.11
CA ASP A 66 -13.80 4.70 -9.01
C ASP A 66 -14.20 4.97 -7.54
N ALA A 67 -13.46 4.39 -6.59
CA ALA A 67 -13.74 4.57 -5.18
C ALA A 67 -13.05 5.84 -4.63
N ALA A 68 -13.80 6.63 -3.88
CA ALA A 68 -13.28 7.82 -3.21
C ALA A 68 -12.32 7.48 -2.05
N ARG A 69 -12.51 6.33 -1.40
CA ARG A 69 -11.73 5.84 -0.26
C ARG A 69 -11.39 4.36 -0.42
N ALA A 70 -10.33 3.93 0.26
CA ALA A 70 -10.00 2.53 0.40
C ALA A 70 -11.10 1.79 1.16
N ALA A 71 -11.51 0.65 0.63
CA ALA A 71 -12.41 -0.32 1.27
C ALA A 71 -12.05 -1.73 0.74
N PRO A 72 -12.21 -2.78 1.54
CA PRO A 72 -11.93 -4.15 1.09
C PRO A 72 -12.64 -4.47 -0.22
N GLY A 73 -11.93 -5.08 -1.18
CA GLY A 73 -12.45 -5.40 -2.51
C GLY A 73 -12.37 -4.25 -3.53
N VAL A 74 -12.03 -3.04 -3.12
CA VAL A 74 -11.83 -1.92 -4.06
C VAL A 74 -10.61 -2.19 -4.93
N ARG A 75 -10.82 -2.16 -6.26
CA ARG A 75 -9.75 -2.26 -7.23
C ARG A 75 -9.15 -0.88 -7.51
N VAL A 76 -7.83 -0.84 -7.52
CA VAL A 76 -7.05 0.36 -7.78
C VAL A 76 -5.83 0.03 -8.63
N THR A 77 -5.50 0.90 -9.57
CA THR A 77 -4.31 0.73 -10.38
C THR A 77 -3.40 1.94 -10.21
N PRO A 78 -2.45 1.91 -9.26
CA PRO A 78 -1.43 2.92 -9.15
C PRO A 78 -0.50 2.90 -10.36
N GLY A 79 -0.10 4.09 -10.79
CA GLY A 79 0.83 4.28 -11.89
C GLY A 79 2.00 5.17 -11.46
N LEU A 80 3.19 4.62 -11.42
CA LEU A 80 4.43 5.31 -11.09
C LEU A 80 5.21 5.66 -12.36
N GLY A 81 5.84 6.84 -12.37
CA GLY A 81 6.62 7.33 -13.50
C GLY A 81 5.95 8.49 -14.23
N VAL A 82 6.54 8.90 -15.34
CA VAL A 82 6.14 10.10 -16.11
C VAL A 82 5.83 9.73 -17.56
N GLY A 83 4.71 10.26 -18.07
CA GLY A 83 4.33 10.07 -19.48
C GLY A 83 4.24 8.60 -19.89
N PRO A 84 4.87 8.23 -21.03
CA PRO A 84 4.86 6.87 -21.56
C PRO A 84 5.70 5.87 -20.73
N LEU A 85 6.60 6.37 -19.89
CA LEU A 85 7.45 5.55 -18.99
C LEU A 85 6.75 5.19 -17.69
N ARG A 86 5.42 5.32 -17.62
CA ARG A 86 4.66 4.98 -16.44
C ARG A 86 4.39 3.49 -16.35
N VAL A 87 4.76 2.91 -15.20
CA VAL A 87 4.46 1.51 -14.87
C VAL A 87 3.17 1.46 -14.07
N TRP A 88 2.23 0.66 -14.52
CA TRP A 88 0.93 0.46 -13.89
C TRP A 88 0.91 -0.88 -13.16
N GLY A 89 0.39 -0.87 -11.92
CA GLY A 89 0.28 -2.07 -11.10
C GLY A 89 -1.15 -2.27 -10.61
N PRO A 90 -1.98 -3.13 -11.24
CA PRO A 90 -3.33 -3.40 -10.76
C PRO A 90 -3.30 -4.11 -9.40
N CYS A 91 -4.09 -3.61 -8.46
CA CYS A 91 -4.20 -4.08 -7.09
C CYS A 91 -5.66 -4.14 -6.62
N GLU A 92 -5.90 -4.89 -5.57
CA GLU A 92 -7.17 -4.91 -4.83
C GLU A 92 -6.89 -4.67 -3.34
N VAL A 93 -7.68 -3.81 -2.70
CA VAL A 93 -7.60 -3.58 -1.26
C VAL A 93 -8.05 -4.84 -0.53
N VAL A 94 -7.18 -5.39 0.31
CA VAL A 94 -7.43 -6.65 1.02
C VAL A 94 -7.83 -6.43 2.47
N TRP A 95 -7.42 -5.32 3.09
CA TRP A 95 -7.84 -4.92 4.41
C TRP A 95 -7.82 -3.40 4.56
N VAL A 96 -8.66 -2.90 5.46
CA VAL A 96 -8.71 -1.50 5.90
C VAL A 96 -8.85 -1.46 7.41
N VAL A 97 -8.24 -0.50 8.04
CA VAL A 97 -8.51 -0.07 9.41
C VAL A 97 -8.76 1.43 9.42
N ASP A 98 -9.74 1.87 10.17
CA ASP A 98 -10.11 3.29 10.31
C ASP A 98 -10.72 3.49 11.70
N ASP A 99 -9.86 3.64 12.70
CA ASP A 99 -10.23 3.87 14.08
C ASP A 99 -9.45 5.05 14.69
N GLU A 100 -9.63 5.32 15.98
CA GLU A 100 -9.04 6.48 16.66
C GLU A 100 -7.51 6.41 16.81
N ARG A 101 -6.90 5.23 16.66
CA ARG A 101 -5.48 4.98 16.86
C ARG A 101 -4.76 4.44 15.64
N GLU A 102 -5.48 3.82 14.72
CA GLU A 102 -4.93 3.25 13.51
C GLU A 102 -5.82 3.60 12.32
N ALA A 103 -5.22 4.05 11.23
CA ALA A 103 -5.92 4.28 9.99
C ALA A 103 -5.03 3.94 8.79
N GLY A 104 -5.53 3.11 7.89
CA GLY A 104 -4.76 2.69 6.72
C GLY A 104 -5.37 1.50 6.01
N PHE A 105 -4.64 1.01 5.03
CA PHE A 105 -5.05 -0.13 4.22
C PHE A 105 -3.85 -0.93 3.71
N GLY A 106 -4.11 -2.18 3.35
CA GLY A 106 -3.23 -2.98 2.52
C GLY A 106 -3.89 -3.34 1.22
N TYR A 107 -3.13 -3.34 0.13
CA TYR A 107 -3.57 -3.84 -1.15
C TYR A 107 -2.65 -4.94 -1.67
N GLY A 108 -3.24 -5.93 -2.32
CA GLY A 108 -2.54 -7.03 -2.93
C GLY A 108 -2.55 -6.94 -4.46
N THR A 109 -1.54 -7.52 -5.07
CA THR A 109 -1.34 -7.51 -6.53
C THR A 109 -2.34 -8.40 -7.26
N LEU A 110 -2.86 -7.89 -8.38
CA LEU A 110 -3.70 -8.60 -9.34
C LEU A 110 -2.90 -8.99 -10.60
N PRO A 111 -3.42 -9.88 -11.46
CA PRO A 111 -2.79 -10.23 -12.73
C PRO A 111 -2.44 -8.99 -13.56
N GLY A 112 -1.23 -8.95 -14.10
CA GLY A 112 -0.69 -7.80 -14.83
C GLY A 112 0.16 -6.84 -13.99
N HIS A 113 0.20 -6.99 -12.66
CA HIS A 113 1.14 -6.28 -11.81
C HIS A 113 2.57 -6.75 -12.08
N PRO A 114 3.60 -5.86 -12.08
CA PRO A 114 5.00 -6.27 -12.32
C PRO A 114 5.62 -7.09 -11.18
N GLU A 115 5.04 -7.06 -9.99
CA GLU A 115 5.43 -7.84 -8.80
C GLU A 115 4.26 -8.67 -8.28
N ARG A 116 4.55 -9.64 -7.41
CA ARG A 116 3.56 -10.40 -6.62
C ARG A 116 3.77 -10.14 -5.16
N GLY A 117 2.71 -9.79 -4.44
CA GLY A 117 2.73 -9.57 -3.01
C GLY A 117 1.74 -8.52 -2.55
N GLU A 118 2.01 -7.93 -1.40
CA GLU A 118 1.12 -7.01 -0.69
C GLU A 118 1.90 -5.82 -0.15
N GLU A 119 1.31 -4.65 -0.19
CA GLU A 119 1.86 -3.43 0.39
C GLU A 119 0.81 -2.72 1.23
N ALA A 120 1.21 -2.20 2.37
CA ALA A 120 0.35 -1.53 3.33
C ALA A 120 0.88 -0.17 3.74
N PHE A 121 -0.05 0.74 3.97
CA PHE A 121 0.16 2.12 4.40
C PHE A 121 -0.68 2.35 5.64
N LEU A 122 -0.04 2.62 6.77
CA LEU A 122 -0.71 2.72 8.05
C LEU A 122 -0.24 3.96 8.82
N VAL A 123 -1.18 4.74 9.30
CA VAL A 123 -0.94 5.81 10.27
C VAL A 123 -1.30 5.29 11.65
N ARG A 124 -0.41 5.48 12.63
CA ARG A 124 -0.62 5.08 14.02
C ARG A 124 -0.49 6.28 14.95
N ARG A 125 -1.31 6.27 16.00
CA ARG A 125 -1.19 7.13 17.16
C ARG A 125 -0.95 6.24 18.39
N ASP A 126 0.24 6.32 18.95
CA ASP A 126 0.65 5.56 20.12
C ASP A 126 -0.03 6.06 21.40
N ALA A 127 0.16 5.38 22.53
CA ALA A 127 -0.46 5.73 23.81
C ALA A 127 0.02 7.09 24.35
N ASP A 128 1.21 7.54 23.98
CA ASP A 128 1.80 8.84 24.30
C ASP A 128 1.48 9.93 23.27
N ASP A 129 0.47 9.70 22.40
CA ASP A 129 0.05 10.55 21.30
C ASP A 129 1.10 10.79 20.20
N ALA A 130 2.19 10.04 20.19
CA ALA A 130 3.15 10.06 19.09
C ALA A 130 2.48 9.50 17.81
N VAL A 131 2.63 10.24 16.71
CA VAL A 131 2.05 9.85 15.41
C VAL A 131 3.14 9.35 14.49
N SER A 132 2.87 8.24 13.82
CA SER A 132 3.77 7.65 12.83
C SER A 132 3.05 7.20 11.57
N PHE A 133 3.80 7.16 10.47
CA PHE A 133 3.40 6.56 9.20
C PHE A 133 4.26 5.35 8.93
N GLU A 134 3.63 4.22 8.64
CA GLU A 134 4.30 2.94 8.38
C GLU A 134 4.01 2.48 6.95
N VAL A 135 5.06 2.00 6.28
CA VAL A 135 4.96 1.29 5.00
C VAL A 135 5.51 -0.11 5.22
N THR A 136 4.69 -1.10 4.97
CA THR A 136 5.05 -2.51 5.11
C THR A 136 4.72 -3.22 3.81
N ALA A 137 5.67 -3.97 3.25
CA ALA A 137 5.42 -4.75 2.05
C ALA A 137 6.19 -6.08 2.07
N PHE A 138 5.65 -7.04 1.37
CA PHE A 138 6.37 -8.21 0.90
C PHE A 138 6.09 -8.39 -0.59
N SER A 139 7.14 -8.55 -1.38
CA SER A 139 7.00 -8.72 -2.82
C SER A 139 8.10 -9.60 -3.41
N ARG A 140 7.80 -10.17 -4.57
CA ARG A 140 8.77 -10.81 -5.44
C ARG A 140 8.50 -10.42 -6.89
N PRO A 141 9.52 -10.34 -7.75
CA PRO A 141 9.34 -10.04 -9.16
C PRO A 141 8.40 -11.04 -9.85
N ASP A 142 7.45 -10.55 -10.65
CA ASP A 142 6.61 -11.34 -11.54
C ASP A 142 7.02 -11.19 -13.01
N ARG A 143 7.69 -10.09 -13.35
CA ARG A 143 8.18 -9.80 -14.69
C ARG A 143 9.70 -9.85 -14.72
N TRP A 144 10.26 -10.37 -15.82
CA TRP A 144 11.71 -10.53 -15.99
C TRP A 144 12.51 -9.24 -15.80
N PHE A 145 11.97 -8.07 -16.22
CA PHE A 145 12.65 -6.79 -16.06
C PHE A 145 12.71 -6.34 -14.59
N MET A 146 11.73 -6.71 -13.75
CA MET A 146 11.77 -6.50 -12.30
C MET A 146 12.82 -7.42 -11.65
N ALA A 147 12.92 -8.66 -12.09
CA ALA A 147 13.98 -9.57 -11.64
C ALA A 147 15.36 -9.04 -12.03
N ALA A 148 15.52 -8.53 -13.25
CA ALA A 148 16.76 -7.94 -13.75
C ALA A 148 17.15 -6.65 -12.99
N ALA A 149 16.16 -5.88 -12.49
CA ALA A 149 16.41 -4.68 -11.69
C ALA A 149 17.07 -4.98 -10.32
N GLY A 150 16.87 -6.18 -9.76
CA GLY A 150 17.57 -6.67 -8.57
C GLY A 150 17.73 -5.67 -7.42
N PRO A 151 18.96 -5.39 -6.97
CA PRO A 151 19.21 -4.42 -5.89
C PRO A 151 18.73 -2.99 -6.21
N ALA A 152 18.78 -2.58 -7.46
CA ALA A 152 18.30 -1.25 -7.87
C ALA A 152 16.78 -1.12 -7.71
N GLY A 153 16.02 -2.17 -8.04
CA GLY A 153 14.58 -2.21 -7.81
C GLY A 153 14.23 -2.07 -6.32
N ARG A 154 14.97 -2.74 -5.44
CA ARG A 154 14.81 -2.59 -3.99
C ARG A 154 15.11 -1.17 -3.50
N ALA A 155 16.17 -0.54 -4.01
CA ALA A 155 16.52 0.84 -3.68
C ALA A 155 15.39 1.81 -4.08
N VAL A 156 14.75 1.59 -5.23
CA VAL A 156 13.59 2.36 -5.69
C VAL A 156 12.41 2.19 -4.72
N GLN A 157 12.09 0.98 -4.27
CA GLN A 157 11.02 0.73 -3.30
C GLN A 157 11.28 1.46 -1.96
N HIS A 158 12.50 1.39 -1.43
CA HIS A 158 12.88 2.15 -0.23
C HIS A 158 12.81 3.66 -0.44
N GLY A 159 13.23 4.14 -1.60
CA GLY A 159 13.11 5.55 -2.00
C GLY A 159 11.66 6.01 -2.08
N TYR A 160 10.80 5.18 -2.65
CA TYR A 160 9.37 5.44 -2.76
C TYR A 160 8.70 5.57 -1.38
N ALA A 161 8.97 4.65 -0.45
CA ALA A 161 8.44 4.75 0.93
C ALA A 161 8.87 6.05 1.63
N ARG A 162 10.14 6.47 1.47
CA ARG A 162 10.63 7.75 2.01
C ARG A 162 9.95 8.95 1.35
N TRP A 163 9.72 8.87 0.04
CA TRP A 163 9.04 9.92 -0.71
C TRP A 163 7.58 10.09 -0.26
N LEU A 164 6.86 8.99 -0.05
CA LEU A 164 5.51 9.03 0.52
C LEU A 164 5.51 9.67 1.91
N ALA A 165 6.44 9.29 2.79
CA ALA A 165 6.55 9.88 4.12
C ALA A 165 6.85 11.38 4.08
N HIS A 166 7.75 11.80 3.19
CA HIS A 166 8.05 13.22 2.97
C HIS A 166 6.81 13.99 2.49
N THR A 167 6.08 13.42 1.54
CA THR A 167 4.84 14.01 1.01
C THR A 167 3.78 14.11 2.09
N LEU A 168 3.59 13.06 2.90
CA LEU A 168 2.63 13.07 3.99
C LEU A 168 2.98 14.14 5.04
N ARG A 169 4.24 14.28 5.41
CA ARG A 169 4.70 15.36 6.30
C ARG A 169 4.35 16.76 5.79
N ARG A 170 4.33 16.96 4.48
CA ARG A 170 3.92 18.24 3.87
C ARG A 170 2.41 18.46 3.90
N LEU A 171 1.64 17.39 3.79
CA LEU A 171 0.18 17.44 3.81
C LEU A 171 -0.39 17.71 5.21
N VAL A 172 0.37 17.39 6.27
CA VAL A 172 -0.06 17.49 7.68
C VAL A 172 0.54 18.70 8.43
N ARG A 173 1.24 19.57 7.71
CA ARG A 173 1.81 20.82 8.26
C ARG A 173 0.78 21.90 8.45
#